data_f44bedce1c1af6d8ae1f46ce13dcb230
#
_entry.id   f44bedce1c1af6d8ae1f46ce13dcb230
#
_cell.length_a   1.000
_cell.length_b   1.000
_cell.length_c   1.000
_cell.angle_alpha   90.00
_cell.angle_beta   90.00
_cell.angle_gamma   90.00
#
_symmetry.space_group_name_H-M   'P 1'
#
loop_
_entity.id
_entity.type
_entity.pdbx_description
1 polymer ?
#
loop_
_entity_poly.entity_id
_entity_poly.type
_entity_poly.pdbx_seq_one_letter_code
_entity_poly.pdbx_strand_id
1 'polypeptide(L)'
;MIISYLQVFYLKIINISLKGFFYIALTVFTTVSSNLIANNDPSKPIKPPHYRGLCVLNDSCAWFSGSKGTVIRTTDGGKHFDTISPQSTNTRFAYFLPDGKQTVENYNPVSDAPISLWRKDYRDIWAKNEKEAVIMSAGDSALILKTMDGGKNWTIVYTDFRKDIFLDALEIDSKTGIGMVLGDPINTRKHFAALYTTDFGSSWNNLPIGDWNLPLDSLESFFAASGTSLVIIEIKVKAADSCVNCLARTKNLTVGFAGGGINPSYHIVKFKQQTRHTKKQNKRFNLSISQPRVVSNLIIPMPIAGGPGSGVYGMCLSDDGRMIAVGGNYTLPDSFNGASAHSTATNFGLKWSGGIGFQGHTGGYRSGVCISRPIFSEQLQSHPTPARVQTGIHKPNDTTINSLIKSGNRITFCTGTNGSDISSDNGVTWYSIPKQTLTSGLYFEGSFNACAYSSKHLWMVGNSGKFQRIPISDLLSMRIK
;
A
#
# COMPACT_ATOMS: atom_id res chain seq x y z
N MET A 1 29.77 -44.49 -62.93
CA MET A 1 30.81 -44.07 -61.96
C MET A 1 30.63 -42.60 -61.47
N ILE A 2 30.07 -41.72 -62.28
CA ILE A 2 29.83 -40.30 -61.88
C ILE A 2 28.59 -40.12 -60.97
N ILE A 3 27.53 -40.95 -61.10
CA ILE A 3 26.31 -40.86 -60.29
C ILE A 3 26.53 -41.33 -58.84
N SER A 4 27.41 -42.25 -58.59
CA SER A 4 27.72 -42.72 -57.22
C SER A 4 28.54 -41.67 -56.40
N TYR A 5 29.33 -40.85 -57.08
CA TYR A 5 30.11 -39.79 -56.41
C TYR A 5 29.24 -38.60 -55.99
N LEU A 6 28.22 -38.25 -56.78
CA LEU A 6 27.25 -37.21 -56.44
C LEU A 6 26.37 -37.57 -55.25
N GLN A 7 25.94 -38.84 -55.13
CA GLN A 7 25.16 -39.25 -53.95
C GLN A 7 25.96 -39.27 -52.65
N VAL A 8 27.24 -39.65 -52.69
CA VAL A 8 28.12 -39.60 -51.52
C VAL A 8 28.44 -38.14 -51.12
N PHE A 9 28.56 -37.26 -52.09
CA PHE A 9 28.79 -35.83 -51.80
C PHE A 9 27.56 -35.15 -51.23
N TYR A 10 26.36 -35.48 -51.75
CA TYR A 10 25.10 -34.94 -51.22
C TYR A 10 24.80 -35.44 -49.79
N LEU A 11 25.07 -36.69 -49.50
CA LEU A 11 24.94 -37.25 -48.13
C LEU A 11 25.98 -36.70 -47.16
N LYS A 12 27.19 -36.33 -47.63
CA LYS A 12 28.17 -35.64 -46.79
C LYS A 12 27.79 -34.18 -46.46
N ILE A 13 27.20 -33.46 -47.41
CA ILE A 13 26.75 -32.09 -47.21
C ILE A 13 25.54 -32.05 -46.25
N ILE A 14 24.60 -32.99 -46.38
CA ILE A 14 23.45 -33.10 -45.47
C ILE A 14 23.93 -33.47 -44.04
N ASN A 15 24.90 -34.34 -43.91
CA ASN A 15 25.42 -34.74 -42.59
C ASN A 15 26.24 -33.64 -41.91
N ILE A 16 26.92 -32.79 -42.68
CA ILE A 16 27.62 -31.60 -42.15
C ILE A 16 26.59 -30.51 -41.74
N SER A 17 25.52 -30.32 -42.53
CA SER A 17 24.44 -29.38 -42.22
C SER A 17 23.67 -29.82 -40.96
N LEU A 18 23.34 -31.09 -40.82
CA LEU A 18 22.66 -31.61 -39.62
C LEU A 18 23.54 -31.54 -38.35
N LYS A 19 24.83 -31.84 -38.46
CA LYS A 19 25.77 -31.65 -37.32
C LYS A 19 25.98 -30.21 -36.96
N GLY A 20 26.04 -29.30 -37.94
CA GLY A 20 26.09 -27.85 -37.70
C GLY A 20 24.84 -27.31 -37.05
N PHE A 21 23.68 -27.75 -37.47
CA PHE A 21 22.38 -27.37 -36.85
C PHE A 21 22.23 -27.92 -35.44
N PHE A 22 22.68 -29.13 -35.18
CA PHE A 22 22.69 -29.70 -33.81
C PHE A 22 23.70 -29.00 -32.88
N TYR A 23 24.85 -28.56 -33.40
CA TYR A 23 25.81 -27.80 -32.60
C TYR A 23 25.33 -26.38 -32.30
N ILE A 24 24.68 -25.71 -33.29
CA ILE A 24 24.11 -24.39 -33.08
C ILE A 24 22.89 -24.48 -32.16
N ALA A 25 22.03 -25.48 -32.30
CA ALA A 25 20.89 -25.70 -31.41
C ALA A 25 21.35 -26.05 -29.99
N LEU A 26 22.40 -26.85 -29.84
CA LEU A 26 22.94 -27.23 -28.52
C LEU A 26 23.67 -26.04 -27.85
N THR A 27 24.41 -25.22 -28.58
CA THR A 27 25.04 -24.02 -28.05
C THR A 27 24.00 -22.92 -27.73
N VAL A 28 22.96 -22.75 -28.52
CA VAL A 28 21.86 -21.83 -28.19
C VAL A 28 21.08 -22.32 -26.98
N PHE A 29 20.82 -23.64 -26.87
CA PHE A 29 20.14 -24.21 -25.70
C PHE A 29 21.00 -24.13 -24.43
N THR A 30 22.33 -24.34 -24.51
CA THR A 30 23.23 -24.18 -23.36
C THR A 30 23.45 -22.73 -22.98
N THR A 31 23.49 -21.80 -23.94
CA THR A 31 23.56 -20.34 -23.62
C THR A 31 22.26 -19.78 -23.10
N VAL A 32 21.09 -20.25 -23.59
CA VAL A 32 19.78 -19.87 -23.02
C VAL A 32 19.61 -20.50 -21.64
N SER A 33 20.01 -21.76 -21.45
CA SER A 33 19.96 -22.41 -20.13
C SER A 33 20.96 -21.78 -19.15
N SER A 34 22.17 -21.41 -19.60
CA SER A 34 23.14 -20.73 -18.75
C SER A 34 22.73 -19.28 -18.42
N ASN A 35 22.05 -18.57 -19.31
CA ASN A 35 21.51 -17.24 -19.00
C ASN A 35 20.26 -17.28 -18.09
N LEU A 36 19.50 -18.39 -18.08
CA LEU A 36 18.41 -18.61 -17.12
C LEU A 36 18.96 -19.08 -15.74
N ILE A 37 20.14 -19.71 -15.70
CA ILE A 37 20.80 -20.14 -14.46
C ILE A 37 21.76 -19.06 -13.93
N ALA A 38 22.26 -18.15 -14.78
CA ALA A 38 23.26 -17.14 -14.44
C ALA A 38 22.74 -16.00 -13.51
N ASN A 39 21.45 -15.99 -13.16
CA ASN A 39 20.92 -15.00 -12.20
C ASN A 39 20.85 -15.51 -10.75
N ASN A 40 21.26 -16.75 -10.47
CA ASN A 40 21.39 -17.30 -9.12
C ASN A 40 22.82 -17.77 -8.90
N ASP A 41 23.76 -16.86 -8.78
CA ASP A 41 25.08 -17.16 -8.23
C ASP A 41 24.88 -17.56 -6.75
N PRO A 42 25.04 -18.85 -6.38
CA PRO A 42 24.82 -19.29 -5.01
C PRO A 42 25.81 -18.70 -4.01
N SER A 43 26.86 -18.03 -4.49
CA SER A 43 27.84 -17.33 -3.66
C SER A 43 27.40 -15.90 -3.29
N LYS A 44 26.39 -15.33 -3.98
CA LYS A 44 25.87 -14.01 -3.64
C LYS A 44 24.74 -14.13 -2.62
N PRO A 45 24.85 -13.46 -1.47
CA PRO A 45 23.77 -13.48 -0.48
C PRO A 45 22.48 -12.95 -1.11
N ILE A 46 21.39 -13.70 -0.96
CA ILE A 46 20.07 -13.29 -1.41
C ILE A 46 19.71 -12.02 -0.66
N LYS A 47 19.63 -10.88 -1.38
CA LYS A 47 19.24 -9.62 -0.76
C LYS A 47 17.82 -9.77 -0.17
N PRO A 48 17.59 -9.39 1.09
CA PRO A 48 16.27 -9.43 1.69
C PRO A 48 15.24 -8.59 0.90
N PRO A 49 13.95 -8.89 1.00
CA PRO A 49 12.91 -8.08 0.38
C PRO A 49 12.81 -6.70 1.03
N HIS A 50 12.22 -5.75 0.32
CA HIS A 50 11.82 -4.47 0.87
C HIS A 50 10.34 -4.55 1.22
N TYR A 51 9.97 -4.47 2.50
CA TYR A 51 8.58 -4.42 2.93
C TYR A 51 8.02 -3.01 2.77
N ARG A 52 6.78 -2.91 2.26
CA ARG A 52 6.08 -1.65 2.05
C ARG A 52 4.65 -1.69 2.55
N GLY A 53 3.89 -2.75 2.25
CA GLY A 53 2.56 -2.95 2.78
C GLY A 53 2.61 -3.52 4.20
N LEU A 54 1.77 -2.97 5.07
CA LEU A 54 1.64 -3.38 6.47
C LEU A 54 0.18 -3.30 6.92
N CYS A 55 -0.40 -4.44 7.27
CA CYS A 55 -1.72 -4.51 7.88
C CYS A 55 -1.63 -5.18 9.26
N VAL A 56 -1.92 -4.41 10.30
CA VAL A 56 -1.89 -4.88 11.70
C VAL A 56 -3.32 -5.09 12.18
N LEU A 57 -3.67 -6.34 12.48
CA LEU A 57 -5.01 -6.71 12.97
C LEU A 57 -5.14 -6.53 14.49
N ASN A 58 -4.11 -6.89 15.22
CA ASN A 58 -4.04 -6.80 16.68
C ASN A 58 -2.59 -6.97 17.17
N ASP A 59 -2.38 -7.08 18.48
CA ASP A 59 -1.04 -7.23 19.06
C ASP A 59 -0.33 -8.53 18.70
N SER A 60 -1.04 -9.52 18.18
CA SER A 60 -0.47 -10.83 17.80
C SER A 60 -0.39 -11.03 16.30
N CYS A 61 -1.35 -10.49 15.53
CA CYS A 61 -1.46 -10.76 14.10
C CYS A 61 -1.17 -9.52 13.24
N ALA A 62 -0.23 -9.69 12.31
CA ALA A 62 0.10 -8.71 11.29
C ALA A 62 0.52 -9.39 9.98
N TRP A 63 0.25 -8.72 8.87
CA TRP A 63 0.59 -9.12 7.52
C TRP A 63 1.51 -8.08 6.90
N PHE A 64 2.55 -8.52 6.19
CA PHE A 64 3.49 -7.66 5.47
C PHE A 64 3.58 -8.10 4.02
N SER A 65 3.69 -7.12 3.13
CA SER A 65 3.95 -7.36 1.72
C SER A 65 5.12 -6.52 1.22
N GLY A 66 5.73 -6.94 0.11
CA GLY A 66 6.88 -6.22 -0.42
C GLY A 66 7.42 -6.77 -1.73
N SER A 67 8.64 -6.37 -2.04
CA SER A 67 9.35 -6.73 -3.26
C SER A 67 9.64 -8.23 -3.34
N LYS A 68 9.96 -8.72 -4.55
CA LYS A 68 10.29 -10.13 -4.83
C LYS A 68 9.13 -11.09 -4.53
N GLY A 69 7.91 -10.62 -4.78
CA GLY A 69 6.70 -11.41 -4.55
C GLY A 69 6.47 -11.77 -3.08
N THR A 70 7.11 -11.09 -2.15
CA THR A 70 7.11 -11.49 -0.75
C THR A 70 5.85 -11.10 -0.03
N VAL A 71 5.23 -12.06 0.65
CA VAL A 71 4.18 -11.86 1.64
C VAL A 71 4.51 -12.71 2.87
N ILE A 72 4.49 -12.11 4.03
CA ILE A 72 4.68 -12.81 5.31
C ILE A 72 3.58 -12.44 6.29
N ARG A 73 3.34 -13.33 7.24
CA ARG A 73 2.37 -13.13 8.32
C ARG A 73 2.96 -13.60 9.64
N THR A 74 2.61 -12.91 10.70
CA THR A 74 2.77 -13.41 12.08
C THR A 74 1.43 -13.54 12.76
N THR A 75 1.28 -14.49 13.67
CA THR A 75 0.09 -14.68 14.54
C THR A 75 0.46 -14.73 16.01
N ASP A 76 1.73 -14.51 16.34
CA ASP A 76 2.27 -14.56 17.70
C ASP A 76 3.05 -13.29 18.10
N GLY A 77 2.76 -12.19 17.44
CA GLY A 77 3.38 -10.90 17.73
C GLY A 77 4.79 -10.72 17.19
N GLY A 78 5.13 -11.41 16.10
CA GLY A 78 6.43 -11.30 15.47
C GLY A 78 7.51 -12.20 16.06
N LYS A 79 7.15 -13.20 16.87
CA LYS A 79 8.09 -14.22 17.32
C LYS A 79 8.41 -15.19 16.20
N HIS A 80 7.39 -15.55 15.41
CA HIS A 80 7.53 -16.35 14.20
C HIS A 80 6.82 -15.69 13.03
N PHE A 81 7.32 -15.97 11.80
CA PHE A 81 6.74 -15.48 10.56
C PHE A 81 6.54 -16.63 9.58
N ASP A 82 5.32 -16.72 9.08
CA ASP A 82 4.99 -17.62 7.97
C ASP A 82 5.30 -16.91 6.65
N THR A 83 6.10 -17.52 5.78
CA THR A 83 6.25 -17.08 4.39
C THR A 83 5.10 -17.66 3.58
N ILE A 84 4.21 -16.80 3.12
CA ILE A 84 2.95 -17.14 2.47
C ILE A 84 2.79 -16.47 1.11
N SER A 85 3.94 -16.23 0.47
CA SER A 85 4.02 -15.58 -0.84
C SER A 85 3.24 -16.35 -1.91
N PRO A 86 2.51 -15.64 -2.80
CA PRO A 86 1.79 -16.30 -3.88
C PRO A 86 2.71 -17.13 -4.76
N GLN A 87 2.32 -18.38 -4.98
CA GLN A 87 2.98 -19.26 -5.93
C GLN A 87 2.33 -19.11 -7.32
N SER A 88 2.17 -20.07 -8.11
CA SER A 88 1.37 -20.01 -9.33
C SER A 88 -0.11 -20.25 -9.01
N THR A 89 -1.01 -19.67 -9.79
CA THR A 89 -2.45 -19.89 -9.61
C THR A 89 -3.09 -20.40 -10.89
N ASN A 90 -3.95 -21.41 -10.77
CA ASN A 90 -4.84 -21.85 -11.83
C ASN A 90 -6.17 -21.09 -11.70
N THR A 91 -6.30 -19.91 -12.28
CA THR A 91 -7.51 -19.12 -12.08
C THR A 91 -8.04 -18.47 -13.34
N ARG A 92 -9.38 -18.46 -13.43
CA ARG A 92 -10.11 -17.58 -14.35
C ARG A 92 -10.03 -16.16 -13.83
N PHE A 93 -9.66 -15.23 -14.68
CA PHE A 93 -9.68 -13.82 -14.33
C PHE A 93 -10.10 -12.96 -15.52
N ALA A 94 -10.72 -11.83 -15.19
CA ALA A 94 -10.97 -10.79 -16.16
C ALA A 94 -9.72 -9.91 -16.24
N TYR A 95 -9.26 -9.57 -17.43
CA TYR A 95 -8.15 -8.66 -17.61
C TYR A 95 -8.45 -7.64 -18.71
N PHE A 96 -7.75 -6.53 -18.65
CA PHE A 96 -7.82 -5.49 -19.66
C PHE A 96 -6.72 -5.74 -20.70
N LEU A 97 -7.13 -5.78 -21.95
CA LEU A 97 -6.22 -5.83 -23.07
C LEU A 97 -5.52 -4.47 -23.24
N PRO A 98 -4.36 -4.41 -23.96
CA PRO A 98 -3.69 -3.16 -24.26
C PRO A 98 -4.56 -2.12 -24.99
N ASP A 99 -5.63 -2.54 -25.66
CA ASP A 99 -6.63 -1.68 -26.31
C ASP A 99 -7.72 -1.16 -25.35
N GLY A 100 -7.63 -1.49 -24.07
CA GLY A 100 -8.59 -1.08 -23.03
C GLY A 100 -9.88 -1.90 -22.95
N LYS A 101 -10.03 -2.96 -23.77
CA LYS A 101 -11.18 -3.85 -23.68
C LYS A 101 -11.00 -4.85 -22.56
N GLN A 102 -12.07 -5.10 -21.82
CA GLN A 102 -12.11 -6.16 -20.83
C GLN A 102 -12.41 -7.50 -21.51
N THR A 103 -11.63 -8.53 -21.20
CA THR A 103 -11.90 -9.89 -21.58
C THR A 103 -11.89 -10.81 -20.37
N VAL A 104 -12.61 -11.92 -20.47
CA VAL A 104 -12.64 -12.98 -19.46
C VAL A 104 -12.17 -14.26 -20.14
N GLU A 105 -10.99 -14.71 -19.83
CA GLU A 105 -10.44 -15.93 -20.38
C GLU A 105 -9.93 -16.85 -19.25
N ASN A 106 -9.83 -18.13 -19.57
CA ASN A 106 -9.11 -19.07 -18.72
C ASN A 106 -7.63 -18.89 -18.99
N TYR A 107 -6.88 -18.42 -17.99
CA TYR A 107 -5.44 -18.44 -18.07
C TYR A 107 -4.95 -19.89 -18.21
N ASN A 108 -4.26 -20.17 -19.29
CA ASN A 108 -3.61 -21.45 -19.50
C ASN A 108 -2.12 -21.30 -19.18
N PRO A 109 -1.63 -21.81 -18.03
CA PRO A 109 -0.22 -21.66 -17.65
C PRO A 109 0.75 -22.34 -18.63
N VAL A 110 0.27 -23.13 -19.57
CA VAL A 110 1.09 -23.82 -20.57
C VAL A 110 1.27 -23.00 -21.84
N SER A 111 0.25 -22.22 -22.25
CA SER A 111 0.26 -21.44 -23.50
C SER A 111 0.56 -19.97 -23.31
N ASP A 112 0.26 -19.40 -22.13
CA ASP A 112 0.44 -17.99 -21.84
C ASP A 112 1.72 -17.80 -21.03
N ALA A 113 2.47 -16.73 -21.31
CA ALA A 113 3.67 -16.42 -20.53
C ALA A 113 3.29 -16.32 -19.05
N PRO A 114 3.89 -17.12 -18.17
CA PRO A 114 3.47 -17.19 -16.77
C PRO A 114 3.65 -15.82 -16.12
N ILE A 115 2.60 -15.33 -15.44
CA ILE A 115 2.71 -14.16 -14.57
C ILE A 115 3.72 -14.50 -13.48
N SER A 116 4.88 -13.87 -13.51
CA SER A 116 5.95 -14.12 -12.54
C SER A 116 5.61 -13.50 -11.19
N LEU A 117 4.72 -14.12 -10.40
CA LEU A 117 4.25 -13.62 -9.11
C LEU A 117 5.40 -13.35 -8.14
N TRP A 118 6.46 -14.17 -8.19
CA TRP A 118 7.66 -14.02 -7.38
C TRP A 118 8.54 -12.79 -7.74
N ARG A 119 8.30 -12.14 -8.89
CA ARG A 119 8.97 -10.89 -9.29
C ARG A 119 8.18 -9.65 -8.93
N LYS A 120 6.93 -9.79 -8.51
CA LYS A 120 6.07 -8.64 -8.23
C LYS A 120 6.53 -7.89 -6.99
N ASP A 121 6.30 -6.58 -6.99
CA ASP A 121 6.44 -5.72 -5.83
C ASP A 121 5.04 -5.48 -5.25
N TYR A 122 4.70 -6.24 -4.19
CA TYR A 122 3.42 -6.08 -3.50
C TYR A 122 3.52 -4.92 -2.52
N ARG A 123 3.03 -3.76 -2.96
CA ARG A 123 3.23 -2.51 -2.24
C ARG A 123 2.16 -2.20 -1.22
N ASP A 124 1.04 -2.90 -1.28
CA ASP A 124 0.00 -2.73 -0.30
C ASP A 124 -0.67 -4.05 0.05
N ILE A 125 -1.24 -4.11 1.26
CA ILE A 125 -1.90 -5.28 1.82
C ILE A 125 -3.00 -4.86 2.79
N TRP A 126 -4.18 -5.41 2.59
CA TRP A 126 -5.28 -5.34 3.53
C TRP A 126 -5.63 -6.74 4.02
N ALA A 127 -5.93 -6.88 5.31
CA ALA A 127 -6.39 -8.15 5.87
C ALA A 127 -7.62 -7.92 6.74
N LYS A 128 -8.61 -8.80 6.60
CA LYS A 128 -9.80 -8.82 7.42
C LYS A 128 -9.57 -9.58 8.73
N ASN A 129 -8.81 -10.65 8.64
CA ASN A 129 -8.47 -11.55 9.75
C ASN A 129 -7.23 -12.38 9.40
N GLU A 130 -6.91 -13.38 10.21
CA GLU A 130 -5.76 -14.27 10.00
C GLU A 130 -5.85 -15.16 8.74
N LYS A 131 -7.02 -15.26 8.11
CA LYS A 131 -7.26 -16.13 6.95
C LYS A 131 -7.51 -15.35 5.67
N GLU A 132 -8.15 -14.20 5.78
CA GLU A 132 -8.62 -13.41 4.65
C GLU A 132 -7.79 -12.14 4.47
N ALA A 133 -7.09 -12.04 3.33
CA ALA A 133 -6.28 -10.87 2.97
C ALA A 133 -6.29 -10.62 1.46
N VAL A 134 -6.01 -9.38 1.09
CA VAL A 134 -5.86 -8.88 -0.27
C VAL A 134 -4.54 -8.18 -0.40
N ILE A 135 -3.79 -8.47 -1.46
CA ILE A 135 -2.53 -7.79 -1.80
C ILE A 135 -2.62 -7.16 -3.18
N MET A 136 -1.88 -6.09 -3.36
CA MET A 136 -1.84 -5.32 -4.59
C MET A 136 -0.39 -5.14 -5.06
N SER A 137 -0.13 -5.40 -6.34
CA SER A 137 1.17 -5.13 -6.95
C SER A 137 1.22 -3.75 -7.61
N ALA A 138 2.40 -3.13 -7.54
CA ALA A 138 2.76 -1.97 -8.34
C ALA A 138 3.76 -2.35 -9.44
N GLY A 139 3.90 -1.52 -10.46
CA GLY A 139 4.79 -1.73 -11.61
C GLY A 139 4.12 -2.46 -12.76
N ASP A 140 4.91 -3.03 -13.66
CA ASP A 140 4.45 -3.68 -14.88
C ASP A 140 3.37 -4.72 -14.60
N SER A 141 2.19 -4.55 -15.16
CA SER A 141 0.98 -5.31 -14.93
C SER A 141 0.44 -5.18 -13.50
N ALA A 142 -0.68 -4.50 -13.36
CA ALA A 142 -1.38 -4.41 -12.08
C ALA A 142 -2.03 -5.75 -11.73
N LEU A 143 -1.76 -6.25 -10.53
CA LEU A 143 -2.38 -7.47 -9.99
C LEU A 143 -2.99 -7.18 -8.62
N ILE A 144 -4.18 -7.73 -8.40
CA ILE A 144 -4.75 -7.86 -7.06
C ILE A 144 -5.00 -9.34 -6.82
N LEU A 145 -4.51 -9.84 -5.70
CA LEU A 145 -4.68 -11.23 -5.28
C LEU A 145 -5.39 -11.28 -3.94
N LYS A 146 -6.21 -12.30 -3.76
CA LYS A 146 -6.92 -12.57 -2.51
C LYS A 146 -6.64 -13.97 -2.01
N THR A 147 -6.48 -14.10 -0.70
CA THR A 147 -6.47 -15.36 0.03
C THR A 147 -7.67 -15.48 0.98
N MET A 148 -8.14 -16.69 1.21
CA MET A 148 -9.20 -17.04 2.16
C MET A 148 -8.75 -18.08 3.18
N ASP A 149 -7.51 -18.54 3.10
CA ASP A 149 -6.97 -19.66 3.89
C ASP A 149 -5.64 -19.34 4.58
N GLY A 150 -5.38 -18.05 4.79
CA GLY A 150 -4.19 -17.58 5.48
C GLY A 150 -2.93 -17.55 4.62
N GLY A 151 -3.10 -17.39 3.31
CA GLY A 151 -2.01 -17.28 2.36
C GLY A 151 -1.48 -18.63 1.84
N LYS A 152 -2.14 -19.75 2.18
CA LYS A 152 -1.80 -21.07 1.60
C LYS A 152 -2.11 -21.09 0.11
N ASN A 153 -3.23 -20.50 -0.27
CA ASN A 153 -3.63 -20.32 -1.66
C ASN A 153 -4.00 -18.86 -1.92
N TRP A 154 -3.61 -18.37 -3.11
CA TRP A 154 -3.93 -17.03 -3.58
C TRP A 154 -4.66 -17.10 -4.90
N THR A 155 -5.73 -16.34 -5.04
CA THR A 155 -6.51 -16.19 -6.25
C THR A 155 -6.29 -14.81 -6.84
N ILE A 156 -5.97 -14.72 -8.12
CA ILE A 156 -5.93 -13.45 -8.83
C ILE A 156 -7.38 -13.00 -9.02
N VAL A 157 -7.71 -11.85 -8.45
CA VAL A 157 -9.08 -11.26 -8.51
C VAL A 157 -9.16 -10.04 -9.42
N TYR A 158 -8.02 -9.53 -9.86
CA TYR A 158 -7.92 -8.47 -10.87
C TYR A 158 -6.55 -8.50 -11.54
N THR A 159 -6.54 -8.25 -12.85
CA THR A 159 -5.33 -8.01 -13.64
C THR A 159 -5.55 -6.89 -14.64
N ASP A 160 -4.50 -6.12 -14.90
CA ASP A 160 -4.48 -5.11 -15.95
C ASP A 160 -3.07 -5.06 -16.57
N PHE A 161 -2.99 -5.31 -17.87
CA PHE A 161 -1.73 -5.39 -18.61
C PHE A 161 -1.45 -4.13 -19.43
N ARG A 162 -2.20 -3.05 -19.22
CA ARG A 162 -1.87 -1.77 -19.84
C ARG A 162 -0.52 -1.29 -19.34
N LYS A 163 0.30 -0.73 -20.25
CA LYS A 163 1.66 -0.30 -19.93
C LYS A 163 1.70 0.91 -19.00
N ASP A 164 0.65 1.72 -18.99
CA ASP A 164 0.52 2.94 -18.18
C ASP A 164 -0.23 2.72 -16.87
N ILE A 165 -0.56 1.47 -16.54
CA ILE A 165 -1.22 1.15 -15.27
C ILE A 165 -0.22 1.03 -14.14
N PHE A 166 -0.44 1.78 -13.06
CA PHE A 166 0.33 1.68 -11.84
C PHE A 166 -0.62 1.87 -10.66
N LEU A 167 -0.69 0.91 -9.75
CA LEU A 167 -1.54 0.96 -8.57
C LEU A 167 -0.72 1.39 -7.35
N ASP A 168 -1.27 2.32 -6.55
CA ASP A 168 -0.54 3.01 -5.49
C ASP A 168 -1.03 2.68 -4.08
N ALA A 169 -2.34 2.59 -3.88
CA ALA A 169 -2.93 2.39 -2.57
C ALA A 169 -4.21 1.54 -2.62
N LEU A 170 -4.44 0.76 -1.57
CA LEU A 170 -5.57 -0.14 -1.38
C LEU A 170 -6.17 0.08 0.01
N GLU A 171 -7.47 0.36 0.09
CA GLU A 171 -8.18 0.46 1.36
C GLU A 171 -9.54 -0.24 1.28
N ILE A 172 -9.87 -1.07 2.28
CA ILE A 172 -11.15 -1.77 2.39
C ILE A 172 -11.68 -1.62 3.82
N ASP A 173 -12.90 -1.18 3.96
CA ASP A 173 -13.58 -1.15 5.26
C ASP A 173 -13.92 -2.56 5.73
N SER A 174 -13.39 -2.93 6.87
CA SER A 174 -13.50 -4.30 7.43
C SER A 174 -14.92 -4.69 7.86
N LYS A 175 -15.83 -3.73 8.03
CA LYS A 175 -17.23 -3.98 8.44
C LYS A 175 -18.14 -4.19 7.23
N THR A 176 -17.96 -3.42 6.19
CA THR A 176 -18.86 -3.41 5.02
C THR A 176 -18.33 -4.16 3.82
N GLY A 177 -17.01 -4.39 3.75
CA GLY A 177 -16.33 -4.97 2.59
C GLY A 177 -16.27 -4.04 1.38
N ILE A 178 -16.64 -2.77 1.56
CA ILE A 178 -16.52 -1.75 0.53
C ILE A 178 -15.10 -1.20 0.55
N GLY A 179 -14.49 -1.13 -0.60
CA GLY A 179 -13.12 -0.63 -0.72
C GLY A 179 -12.79 -0.04 -2.07
N MET A 180 -11.61 0.53 -2.14
CA MET A 180 -11.09 1.17 -3.34
C MET A 180 -9.60 0.87 -3.50
N VAL A 181 -9.16 0.82 -4.76
CA VAL A 181 -7.77 0.91 -5.16
C VAL A 181 -7.61 2.16 -5.99
N LEU A 182 -6.54 2.87 -5.75
CA LEU A 182 -6.14 4.05 -6.48
C LEU A 182 -4.80 3.80 -7.16
N GLY A 183 -4.60 4.39 -8.33
CA GLY A 183 -3.33 4.37 -9.06
C GLY A 183 -3.09 5.64 -9.86
N ASP A 184 -1.94 5.70 -10.48
CA ASP A 184 -1.49 6.82 -11.28
C ASP A 184 -2.46 7.17 -12.43
N PRO A 185 -2.38 8.40 -12.97
CA PRO A 185 -3.13 8.80 -14.15
C PRO A 185 -2.80 7.94 -15.37
N ILE A 186 -3.85 7.45 -16.01
CA ILE A 186 -3.81 6.64 -17.24
C ILE A 186 -4.33 7.45 -18.46
N ASN A 187 -4.15 6.88 -19.66
CA ASN A 187 -4.67 7.46 -20.92
C ASN A 187 -4.30 8.95 -21.11
N THR A 188 -3.00 9.22 -21.23
CA THR A 188 -2.49 10.59 -21.42
C THR A 188 -2.87 11.54 -20.28
N ARG A 189 -2.90 11.04 -19.05
CA ARG A 189 -3.16 11.78 -17.80
C ARG A 189 -4.57 12.40 -17.69
N LYS A 190 -5.56 11.77 -18.30
CA LYS A 190 -6.95 12.25 -18.21
C LYS A 190 -7.70 11.69 -17.01
N HIS A 191 -7.29 10.53 -16.50
CA HIS A 191 -8.02 9.81 -15.44
C HIS A 191 -7.04 9.05 -14.55
N PHE A 192 -7.35 8.96 -13.27
CA PHE A 192 -6.65 8.04 -12.36
C PHE A 192 -7.10 6.60 -12.59
N ALA A 193 -6.20 5.65 -12.37
CA ALA A 193 -6.59 4.26 -12.19
C ALA A 193 -7.39 4.15 -10.88
N ALA A 194 -8.64 3.75 -10.96
CA ALA A 194 -9.49 3.60 -9.80
C ALA A 194 -10.40 2.38 -9.91
N LEU A 195 -10.30 1.51 -8.91
CA LEU A 195 -11.09 0.29 -8.80
C LEU A 195 -11.90 0.31 -7.52
N TYR A 196 -13.06 -0.32 -7.52
CA TYR A 196 -13.84 -0.50 -6.32
C TYR A 196 -14.23 -1.95 -6.11
N THR A 197 -14.42 -2.30 -4.85
CA THR A 197 -14.98 -3.58 -4.40
C THR A 197 -16.15 -3.35 -3.46
N THR A 198 -17.06 -4.34 -3.32
CA THR A 198 -18.14 -4.35 -2.34
C THR A 198 -18.28 -5.69 -1.63
N ASP A 199 -17.28 -6.55 -1.78
CA ASP A 199 -17.27 -7.95 -1.36
C ASP A 199 -15.92 -8.37 -0.72
N PHE A 200 -15.32 -7.44 0.03
CA PHE A 200 -14.02 -7.64 0.68
C PHE A 200 -12.90 -7.98 -0.30
N GLY A 201 -12.93 -7.37 -1.50
CA GLY A 201 -11.90 -7.58 -2.51
C GLY A 201 -11.97 -8.91 -3.26
N SER A 202 -13.12 -9.62 -3.21
CA SER A 202 -13.31 -10.85 -4.00
C SER A 202 -13.53 -10.53 -5.49
N SER A 203 -14.04 -9.35 -5.79
CA SER A 203 -14.16 -8.83 -7.15
C SER A 203 -13.84 -7.34 -7.19
N TRP A 204 -13.28 -6.91 -8.31
CA TRP A 204 -12.91 -5.51 -8.55
C TRP A 204 -13.47 -5.03 -9.86
N ASN A 205 -13.97 -3.81 -9.86
CA ASN A 205 -14.53 -3.18 -11.04
C ASN A 205 -13.90 -1.80 -11.22
N ASN A 206 -13.64 -1.41 -12.47
CA ASN A 206 -13.23 -0.05 -12.76
C ASN A 206 -14.35 0.93 -12.40
N LEU A 207 -13.97 2.05 -11.81
CA LEU A 207 -14.89 3.17 -11.68
C LEU A 207 -15.14 3.78 -13.06
N PRO A 208 -16.42 4.12 -13.41
CA PRO A 208 -16.73 4.74 -14.67
C PRO A 208 -16.01 6.07 -14.84
N ILE A 209 -15.24 6.20 -15.90
CA ILE A 209 -14.35 7.33 -16.19
C ILE A 209 -15.14 8.62 -16.49
N GLY A 210 -16.35 8.51 -17.04
CA GLY A 210 -17.12 9.66 -17.53
C GLY A 210 -17.56 10.69 -16.48
N ASP A 211 -17.56 10.29 -15.19
CA ASP A 211 -17.97 11.16 -14.08
C ASP A 211 -16.78 11.84 -13.38
N TRP A 212 -15.55 11.49 -13.77
CA TRP A 212 -14.33 12.05 -13.19
C TRP A 212 -13.81 13.24 -14.00
N ASN A 213 -14.55 14.33 -14.03
CA ASN A 213 -14.00 15.62 -14.44
C ASN A 213 -13.07 16.15 -13.34
N LEU A 214 -12.05 15.38 -13.00
CA LEU A 214 -10.93 15.85 -12.22
C LEU A 214 -10.05 16.68 -13.17
N PRO A 215 -9.96 18.00 -13.01
CA PRO A 215 -8.89 18.73 -13.67
C PRO A 215 -7.60 18.27 -13.00
N LEU A 216 -6.99 17.23 -13.59
CA LEU A 216 -5.66 16.83 -13.19
C LEU A 216 -4.70 17.93 -13.61
N ASP A 217 -3.90 18.43 -12.69
CA ASP A 217 -2.67 19.08 -13.08
C ASP A 217 -1.88 18.08 -13.95
N SER A 218 -1.35 18.54 -15.05
CA SER A 218 -0.69 17.69 -16.07
C SER A 218 0.47 16.84 -15.53
N LEU A 219 0.88 17.04 -14.28
CA LEU A 219 2.00 16.39 -13.61
C LEU A 219 1.64 15.75 -12.27
N GLU A 220 0.35 15.67 -11.91
CA GLU A 220 -0.08 14.99 -10.69
C GLU A 220 0.17 13.48 -10.80
N SER A 221 0.67 12.87 -9.73
CA SER A 221 0.94 11.44 -9.59
C SER A 221 0.66 11.00 -8.16
N PHE A 222 0.41 9.70 -7.97
CA PHE A 222 0.33 9.10 -6.64
C PHE A 222 1.60 8.34 -6.31
N PHE A 223 1.71 7.88 -5.07
CA PHE A 223 2.93 7.25 -4.60
C PHE A 223 2.65 5.94 -3.86
N ALA A 224 3.06 4.82 -4.44
CA ALA A 224 2.97 3.49 -3.84
C ALA A 224 4.08 3.28 -2.79
N ALA A 225 4.08 4.07 -1.72
CA ALA A 225 5.13 4.05 -0.71
C ALA A 225 4.81 3.15 0.47
N SER A 226 3.60 3.28 1.05
CA SER A 226 3.15 2.54 2.22
C SER A 226 1.66 2.14 2.15
N GLY A 227 1.00 2.40 1.02
CA GLY A 227 -0.46 2.20 0.86
C GLY A 227 -1.34 3.24 1.57
N THR A 228 -0.77 4.17 2.32
CA THR A 228 -1.55 5.11 3.15
C THR A 228 -1.91 6.43 2.47
N SER A 229 -1.73 6.56 1.15
CA SER A 229 -2.13 7.76 0.39
C SER A 229 -3.65 7.84 0.09
N LEU A 230 -4.39 6.79 0.44
CA LEU A 230 -5.84 6.65 0.32
C LEU A 230 -6.46 6.37 1.69
N VAL A 231 -7.56 7.04 2.04
CA VAL A 231 -8.31 6.81 3.27
C VAL A 231 -9.81 6.75 3.00
N ILE A 232 -10.50 5.82 3.63
CA ILE A 232 -11.97 5.79 3.66
C ILE A 232 -12.45 6.74 4.75
N ILE A 233 -13.13 7.81 4.35
CA ILE A 233 -13.64 8.83 5.28
C ILE A 233 -14.97 8.39 5.86
N GLU A 234 -15.89 7.93 5.01
CA GLU A 234 -17.23 7.59 5.46
C GLU A 234 -17.91 6.57 4.54
N ILE A 235 -18.63 5.64 5.15
CA ILE A 235 -19.52 4.72 4.44
C ILE A 235 -20.93 4.86 5.04
N LYS A 236 -21.89 5.23 4.20
CA LYS A 236 -23.31 5.27 4.57
C LYS A 236 -24.10 4.25 3.77
N VAL A 237 -24.74 3.32 4.45
CA VAL A 237 -25.67 2.35 3.85
C VAL A 237 -27.07 2.74 4.27
N LYS A 238 -27.89 3.22 3.33
CA LYS A 238 -29.29 3.57 3.55
C LYS A 238 -30.20 2.48 2.98
N ALA A 239 -31.15 2.02 3.77
CA ALA A 239 -32.28 1.24 3.27
C ALA A 239 -33.19 2.18 2.44
N ALA A 240 -33.90 1.65 1.46
CA ALA A 240 -34.88 2.46 0.70
C ALA A 240 -36.10 2.77 1.58
N ASP A 241 -36.42 4.04 1.71
CA ASP A 241 -37.41 4.57 2.64
C ASP A 241 -38.88 4.23 2.31
N SER A 242 -39.17 3.50 1.25
CA SER A 242 -40.58 3.39 0.75
C SER A 242 -41.08 2.00 0.42
N CYS A 243 -40.40 0.94 0.81
CA CYS A 243 -40.87 -0.41 0.47
C CYS A 243 -40.61 -1.42 1.58
N VAL A 244 -41.65 -1.85 2.29
CA VAL A 244 -41.59 -2.88 3.35
C VAL A 244 -41.04 -4.21 2.88
N ASN A 245 -41.00 -4.47 1.56
CA ASN A 245 -40.51 -5.70 0.94
C ASN A 245 -39.39 -5.47 -0.10
N CYS A 246 -38.79 -4.29 -0.19
CA CYS A 246 -37.73 -4.00 -1.13
C CYS A 246 -36.37 -3.96 -0.42
N LEU A 247 -35.49 -4.90 -0.71
CA LEU A 247 -34.08 -4.87 -0.29
C LEU A 247 -33.24 -3.87 -1.12
N ALA A 248 -33.85 -2.77 -1.58
CA ALA A 248 -33.11 -1.70 -2.23
C ALA A 248 -32.22 -1.00 -1.19
N ARG A 249 -30.92 -0.97 -1.44
CA ARG A 249 -29.95 -0.30 -0.58
C ARG A 249 -29.17 0.71 -1.40
N THR A 250 -28.94 1.86 -0.85
CA THR A 250 -28.00 2.84 -1.41
C THR A 250 -26.76 2.81 -0.53
N LYS A 251 -25.60 2.56 -1.15
CA LYS A 251 -24.30 2.67 -0.52
C LYS A 251 -23.64 3.96 -0.98
N ASN A 252 -23.25 4.80 -0.05
CA ASN A 252 -22.44 5.98 -0.31
C ASN A 252 -21.07 5.75 0.32
N LEU A 253 -20.03 5.94 -0.48
CA LEU A 253 -18.61 5.85 -0.07
C LEU A 253 -18.01 7.24 -0.24
N THR A 254 -17.37 7.77 0.79
CA THR A 254 -16.55 8.98 0.71
C THR A 254 -15.11 8.58 0.98
N VAL A 255 -14.22 8.89 0.05
CA VAL A 255 -12.79 8.65 0.18
C VAL A 255 -12.02 9.96 0.09
N GLY A 256 -10.87 9.99 0.76
CA GLY A 256 -9.87 11.03 0.63
C GLY A 256 -8.57 10.42 0.12
N PHE A 257 -7.92 11.07 -0.84
CA PHE A 257 -6.62 10.65 -1.35
C PHE A 257 -5.79 11.86 -1.76
N ALA A 258 -4.49 11.72 -1.70
CA ALA A 258 -3.58 12.79 -2.08
C ALA A 258 -2.34 12.24 -2.78
N GLY A 259 -1.74 13.06 -3.60
CA GLY A 259 -0.54 12.74 -4.36
C GLY A 259 0.45 13.90 -4.39
N GLY A 260 1.25 13.92 -5.44
CA GLY A 260 2.28 14.92 -5.66
C GLY A 260 2.28 15.41 -7.09
N GLY A 261 3.34 16.10 -7.43
CA GLY A 261 3.50 16.81 -8.69
C GLY A 261 3.83 18.27 -8.41
N ILE A 262 3.62 19.14 -9.41
CA ILE A 262 3.92 20.58 -9.24
C ILE A 262 3.03 21.18 -8.14
N ASN A 263 1.74 20.82 -8.11
CA ASN A 263 0.75 21.33 -7.17
C ASN A 263 0.11 20.14 -6.42
N PRO A 264 0.70 19.67 -5.33
CA PRO A 264 0.11 18.59 -4.53
C PRO A 264 -1.32 18.91 -4.11
N SER A 265 -2.24 17.98 -4.33
CA SER A 265 -3.67 18.16 -4.07
C SER A 265 -4.24 17.03 -3.22
N TYR A 266 -5.23 17.37 -2.41
CA TYR A 266 -6.07 16.43 -1.68
C TYR A 266 -7.44 16.38 -2.33
N HIS A 267 -7.87 15.18 -2.68
CA HIS A 267 -9.14 14.92 -3.32
C HIS A 267 -10.11 14.29 -2.33
N ILE A 268 -11.32 14.82 -2.25
CA ILE A 268 -12.45 14.19 -1.54
C ILE A 268 -13.49 13.79 -2.58
N VAL A 269 -13.70 12.49 -2.74
CA VAL A 269 -14.62 11.96 -3.74
C VAL A 269 -15.73 11.18 -3.06
N LYS A 270 -16.98 11.48 -3.45
CA LYS A 270 -18.16 10.77 -2.98
C LYS A 270 -18.73 9.91 -4.10
N PHE A 271 -18.92 8.64 -3.80
CA PHE A 271 -19.53 7.67 -4.69
C PHE A 271 -20.88 7.25 -4.17
N LYS A 272 -21.79 6.97 -5.12
CA LYS A 272 -23.12 6.43 -4.81
C LYS A 272 -23.36 5.19 -5.65
N GLN A 273 -23.72 4.09 -5.01
CA GLN A 273 -24.14 2.86 -5.65
C GLN A 273 -25.58 2.52 -5.22
N GLN A 274 -26.42 2.15 -6.18
CA GLN A 274 -27.80 1.77 -5.92
C GLN A 274 -27.98 0.27 -6.22
N THR A 275 -28.61 -0.43 -5.30
CA THR A 275 -29.08 -1.79 -5.50
C THR A 275 -30.58 -1.72 -5.69
N ARG A 276 -31.09 -2.23 -6.80
CA ARG A 276 -32.52 -2.31 -7.10
C ARG A 276 -32.95 -3.76 -7.21
N HIS A 277 -34.03 -4.10 -6.56
CA HIS A 277 -34.74 -5.35 -6.77
C HIS A 277 -35.88 -5.09 -7.75
N THR A 278 -35.85 -5.73 -8.93
CA THR A 278 -36.97 -5.69 -9.87
C THR A 278 -37.77 -6.99 -9.75
N LYS A 279 -39.08 -6.88 -9.49
CA LYS A 279 -40.00 -8.04 -9.60
C LYS A 279 -40.11 -8.40 -11.05
N LYS A 280 -39.74 -9.65 -11.43
CA LYS A 280 -40.20 -10.26 -12.68
C LYS A 280 -41.60 -10.87 -12.46
N GLN A 281 -42.43 -10.90 -13.50
CA GLN A 281 -43.82 -11.43 -13.47
C GLN A 281 -43.98 -12.85 -12.92
N ASN A 282 -42.90 -13.63 -12.75
CA ASN A 282 -42.92 -15.03 -12.29
C ASN A 282 -42.23 -15.23 -10.93
N LYS A 283 -42.52 -14.42 -9.93
CA LYS A 283 -42.07 -14.60 -8.52
C LYS A 283 -40.55 -14.69 -8.29
N ARG A 284 -39.70 -14.51 -9.30
CA ARG A 284 -38.24 -14.39 -9.12
C ARG A 284 -37.83 -12.93 -9.02
N PHE A 285 -37.11 -12.57 -7.93
CA PHE A 285 -36.52 -11.27 -7.80
C PHE A 285 -35.18 -11.25 -8.56
N ASN A 286 -35.01 -10.32 -9.46
CA ASN A 286 -33.68 -10.02 -10.02
C ASN A 286 -33.06 -8.89 -9.23
N LEU A 287 -31.88 -9.15 -8.67
CA LEU A 287 -31.04 -8.15 -8.06
C LEU A 287 -30.25 -7.45 -9.16
N SER A 288 -30.50 -6.17 -9.38
CA SER A 288 -29.62 -5.34 -10.21
C SER A 288 -28.81 -4.41 -9.31
N ILE A 289 -27.50 -4.48 -9.43
CA ILE A 289 -26.57 -3.58 -8.75
C ILE A 289 -26.09 -2.59 -9.79
N SER A 290 -26.34 -1.30 -9.58
CA SER A 290 -25.79 -0.27 -10.45
C SER A 290 -24.29 -0.15 -10.23
N GLN A 291 -23.56 0.22 -11.26
CA GLN A 291 -22.19 0.70 -11.09
C GLN A 291 -22.18 1.90 -10.15
N PRO A 292 -21.20 2.04 -9.24
CA PRO A 292 -21.06 3.27 -8.47
C PRO A 292 -20.73 4.43 -9.40
N ARG A 293 -21.27 5.59 -9.10
CA ARG A 293 -20.98 6.83 -9.83
C ARG A 293 -20.49 7.89 -8.87
N VAL A 294 -19.62 8.76 -9.34
CA VAL A 294 -19.19 9.95 -8.62
C VAL A 294 -20.37 10.90 -8.50
N VAL A 295 -20.67 11.36 -7.30
CA VAL A 295 -21.74 12.34 -7.03
C VAL A 295 -21.19 13.68 -6.59
N SER A 296 -19.99 13.73 -6.08
CA SER A 296 -19.25 14.96 -5.84
C SER A 296 -17.76 14.70 -5.78
N ASN A 297 -16.99 15.69 -6.19
CA ASN A 297 -15.55 15.73 -6.11
C ASN A 297 -15.13 17.12 -5.66
N LEU A 298 -14.21 17.18 -4.72
CA LEU A 298 -13.60 18.41 -4.21
C LEU A 298 -12.08 18.24 -4.23
N ILE A 299 -11.38 19.20 -4.83
CA ILE A 299 -9.93 19.25 -4.89
C ILE A 299 -9.46 20.41 -4.03
N ILE A 300 -8.52 20.13 -3.14
CA ILE A 300 -8.00 21.07 -2.16
C ILE A 300 -6.48 21.13 -2.30
N PRO A 301 -5.90 22.29 -2.60
CA PRO A 301 -4.45 22.44 -2.61
C PRO A 301 -3.84 22.07 -1.26
N MET A 302 -2.73 21.34 -1.29
CA MET A 302 -2.03 20.90 -0.09
C MET A 302 -0.83 21.80 0.21
N PRO A 303 -0.62 22.22 1.47
CA PRO A 303 0.56 22.98 1.87
C PRO A 303 1.78 22.04 2.06
N ILE A 304 2.04 21.22 1.06
CA ILE A 304 3.17 20.29 0.98
C ILE A 304 4.02 20.65 -0.23
N ALA A 305 5.33 20.45 -0.13
CA ALA A 305 6.24 20.81 -1.22
C ALA A 305 5.91 20.07 -2.52
N GLY A 306 5.79 20.81 -3.61
CA GLY A 306 5.60 20.30 -4.95
C GLY A 306 6.93 20.11 -5.69
N GLY A 307 6.85 19.44 -6.84
CA GLY A 307 7.97 19.19 -7.74
C GLY A 307 8.13 17.70 -8.08
N PRO A 308 9.09 17.36 -8.95
CA PRO A 308 9.37 15.97 -9.30
C PRO A 308 9.73 15.15 -8.06
N GLY A 309 9.00 14.05 -7.82
CA GLY A 309 9.20 13.20 -6.65
C GLY A 309 8.77 13.82 -5.32
N SER A 310 8.06 14.94 -5.34
CA SER A 310 7.54 15.62 -4.16
C SER A 310 6.03 15.50 -4.05
N GLY A 311 5.51 15.45 -2.83
CA GLY A 311 4.08 15.42 -2.56
C GLY A 311 3.73 14.68 -1.28
N VAL A 312 2.46 14.25 -1.21
CA VAL A 312 1.91 13.44 -0.11
C VAL A 312 2.22 11.95 -0.39
N TYR A 313 2.82 11.28 0.58
CA TYR A 313 3.15 9.86 0.52
C TYR A 313 2.33 9.02 1.50
N GLY A 314 1.81 9.62 2.54
CA GLY A 314 0.96 8.95 3.50
C GLY A 314 0.00 9.91 4.19
N MET A 315 -1.18 9.39 4.54
CA MET A 315 -2.20 10.09 5.32
C MET A 315 -2.78 9.19 6.39
N CYS A 316 -3.26 9.78 7.45
CA CYS A 316 -4.10 9.07 8.41
C CYS A 316 -5.28 9.95 8.84
N LEU A 317 -6.38 9.28 9.19
CA LEU A 317 -7.60 9.89 9.68
C LEU A 317 -7.78 9.53 11.16
N SER A 318 -7.93 10.51 12.01
CA SER A 318 -8.28 10.29 13.41
C SER A 318 -9.78 10.12 13.59
N ASP A 319 -10.20 9.45 14.70
CA ASP A 319 -11.62 9.18 14.98
C ASP A 319 -12.46 10.46 15.14
N ASP A 320 -11.83 11.59 15.43
CA ASP A 320 -12.49 12.89 15.53
C ASP A 320 -12.62 13.62 14.18
N GLY A 321 -12.19 12.99 13.07
CA GLY A 321 -12.28 13.53 11.73
C GLY A 321 -11.12 14.45 11.31
N ARG A 322 -10.05 14.51 12.09
CA ARG A 322 -8.82 15.22 11.69
C ARG A 322 -7.98 14.35 10.78
N MET A 323 -7.39 15.00 9.79
CA MET A 323 -6.49 14.38 8.82
C MET A 323 -5.07 14.86 9.05
N ILE A 324 -4.13 13.96 8.88
CA ILE A 324 -2.69 14.26 8.93
C ILE A 324 -2.08 13.68 7.65
N ALA A 325 -1.25 14.46 6.99
CA ALA A 325 -0.53 14.07 5.78
C ALA A 325 0.97 14.24 5.99
N VAL A 326 1.74 13.31 5.48
CA VAL A 326 3.20 13.37 5.45
C VAL A 326 3.71 13.06 4.05
N GLY A 327 4.90 13.56 3.74
CA GLY A 327 5.48 13.38 2.41
C GLY A 327 6.84 14.03 2.29
N GLY A 328 6.97 14.97 1.36
CA GLY A 328 8.21 15.63 1.01
C GLY A 328 8.80 15.10 -0.29
N ASN A 329 10.10 15.26 -0.50
CA ASN A 329 10.79 14.80 -1.70
C ASN A 329 11.66 13.58 -1.41
N TYR A 330 11.34 12.42 -2.05
CA TYR A 330 12.09 11.18 -1.82
C TYR A 330 13.51 11.22 -2.38
N THR A 331 13.80 12.10 -3.34
CA THR A 331 15.15 12.28 -3.91
C THR A 331 16.01 13.23 -3.07
N LEU A 332 15.38 14.02 -2.20
CA LEU A 332 16.01 14.93 -1.25
C LEU A 332 15.46 14.65 0.16
N PRO A 333 15.72 13.46 0.72
CA PRO A 333 14.99 12.97 1.90
C PRO A 333 15.23 13.80 3.16
N ASP A 334 16.30 14.58 3.22
CA ASP A 334 16.62 15.45 4.36
C ASP A 334 16.00 16.85 4.25
N SER A 335 15.29 17.14 3.14
CA SER A 335 14.55 18.39 2.98
C SER A 335 13.27 18.35 3.81
N PHE A 336 13.14 19.22 4.79
CA PHE A 336 12.00 19.29 5.71
C PHE A 336 10.91 20.29 5.29
N ASN A 337 11.19 21.18 4.34
CA ASN A 337 10.23 22.16 3.87
C ASN A 337 9.02 21.51 3.22
N GLY A 338 7.82 21.74 3.76
CA GLY A 338 6.58 21.20 3.23
C GLY A 338 6.50 19.67 3.27
N ALA A 339 7.09 19.03 4.26
CA ALA A 339 7.09 17.58 4.39
C ALA A 339 5.90 17.04 5.20
N SER A 340 5.08 17.90 5.82
CA SER A 340 3.87 17.51 6.54
C SER A 340 2.78 18.56 6.49
N ALA A 341 1.54 18.13 6.65
CA ALA A 341 0.36 18.97 6.76
C ALA A 341 -0.68 18.33 7.67
N HIS A 342 -1.53 19.13 8.30
CA HIS A 342 -2.63 18.68 9.14
C HIS A 342 -3.91 19.45 8.82
N SER A 343 -5.08 18.85 9.01
CA SER A 343 -6.34 19.56 8.89
C SER A 343 -6.55 20.47 10.09
N THR A 344 -6.98 21.71 9.83
CA THR A 344 -7.17 22.71 10.88
C THR A 344 -8.44 22.49 11.72
N ALA A 345 -9.32 21.59 11.30
CA ALA A 345 -10.56 21.24 11.96
C ALA A 345 -10.93 19.77 11.76
N THR A 346 -11.92 19.30 12.53
CA THR A 346 -12.49 17.94 12.45
C THR A 346 -13.45 17.81 11.25
N ASN A 347 -12.98 18.15 10.06
CA ASN A 347 -13.80 18.25 8.84
C ASN A 347 -13.25 17.44 7.67
N PHE A 348 -12.54 16.36 7.98
CA PHE A 348 -12.02 15.40 6.98
C PHE A 348 -11.09 16.03 5.94
N GLY A 349 -10.32 17.06 6.32
CA GLY A 349 -9.34 17.69 5.43
C GLY A 349 -9.91 18.75 4.49
N LEU A 350 -11.07 19.35 4.80
CA LEU A 350 -11.58 20.48 4.02
C LEU A 350 -10.72 21.74 4.09
N LYS A 351 -9.89 21.86 5.12
CA LYS A 351 -8.94 22.96 5.27
C LYS A 351 -7.64 22.45 5.89
N TRP A 352 -6.53 22.68 5.21
CA TRP A 352 -5.21 22.24 5.61
C TRP A 352 -4.33 23.40 6.07
N SER A 353 -3.41 23.08 6.98
CA SER A 353 -2.27 23.92 7.35
C SER A 353 -1.00 23.09 7.23
N GLY A 354 0.05 23.66 6.66
CA GLY A 354 1.38 23.08 6.69
C GLY A 354 2.06 23.34 8.03
N GLY A 355 2.96 22.46 8.42
CA GLY A 355 3.85 22.76 9.54
C GLY A 355 4.67 24.01 9.20
N ILE A 356 4.66 25.00 10.07
CA ILE A 356 5.40 26.27 9.87
C ILE A 356 6.65 26.27 10.75
N GLY A 357 7.81 26.41 10.12
CA GLY A 357 9.10 26.52 10.81
C GLY A 357 9.67 25.18 11.29
N PHE A 358 10.81 25.24 11.98
CA PHE A 358 11.62 24.09 12.39
C PHE A 358 10.92 23.13 13.37
N GLN A 359 9.93 23.61 14.11
CA GLN A 359 9.15 22.80 15.07
C GLN A 359 7.85 22.25 14.51
N GLY A 360 7.44 22.68 13.34
CA GLY A 360 6.15 22.30 12.74
C GLY A 360 6.24 21.27 11.61
N HIS A 361 7.45 20.82 11.23
CA HIS A 361 7.65 19.88 10.15
C HIS A 361 8.29 18.58 10.62
N THR A 362 8.03 17.49 9.90
CA THR A 362 8.85 16.28 10.04
C THR A 362 10.31 16.56 9.66
N GLY A 363 11.22 15.76 10.18
CA GLY A 363 12.66 15.91 9.89
C GLY A 363 13.08 15.53 8.47
N GLY A 364 12.18 15.63 7.49
CA GLY A 364 12.37 15.35 6.07
C GLY A 364 11.32 14.42 5.50
N TYR A 365 11.63 13.75 4.38
CA TYR A 365 10.72 12.84 3.69
C TYR A 365 10.20 11.72 4.58
N ARG A 366 8.86 11.53 4.57
CA ARG A 366 8.15 10.44 5.26
C ARG A 366 7.23 9.72 4.30
N SER A 367 7.31 8.38 4.31
CA SER A 367 6.54 7.52 3.41
C SER A 367 5.30 6.92 4.07
N GLY A 368 5.29 6.82 5.39
CA GLY A 368 4.18 6.24 6.14
C GLY A 368 3.84 7.05 7.39
N VAL A 369 2.56 7.07 7.74
CA VAL A 369 2.04 7.72 8.94
C VAL A 369 0.91 6.88 9.54
N CYS A 370 0.86 6.84 10.87
CA CYS A 370 -0.21 6.20 11.62
C CYS A 370 -0.53 6.96 12.91
N ILE A 371 -1.75 6.77 13.41
CA ILE A 371 -2.22 7.40 14.65
C ILE A 371 -2.66 6.35 15.66
N SER A 372 -2.30 6.53 16.93
CA SER A 372 -2.68 5.64 18.02
C SER A 372 -4.15 5.83 18.42
N ARG A 373 -4.68 4.90 19.19
CA ARG A 373 -5.84 5.16 20.02
C ARG A 373 -5.50 6.19 21.11
N PRO A 374 -6.49 6.84 21.75
CA PRO A 374 -6.22 7.73 22.87
C PRO A 374 -5.38 7.02 23.96
N ILE A 375 -4.39 7.70 24.50
CA ILE A 375 -3.54 7.19 25.58
C ILE A 375 -4.05 7.75 26.90
N PHE A 376 -4.36 6.89 27.85
CA PHE A 376 -4.91 7.26 29.14
C PHE A 376 -3.86 7.24 30.24
N SER A 377 -4.14 7.91 31.36
CA SER A 377 -3.24 8.10 32.50
C SER A 377 -2.64 6.81 33.07
N GLU A 378 -3.35 5.68 33.01
CA GLU A 378 -2.85 4.38 33.44
C GLU A 378 -1.64 3.90 32.61
N GLN A 379 -1.62 4.23 31.31
CA GLN A 379 -0.50 3.91 30.41
C GLN A 379 0.67 4.86 30.63
N LEU A 380 0.43 6.08 31.12
CA LEU A 380 1.44 7.09 31.41
C LEU A 380 2.12 6.85 32.76
N GLN A 381 1.43 6.23 33.73
CA GLN A 381 1.93 5.99 35.10
C GLN A 381 2.76 4.71 35.22
N SER A 382 2.74 3.81 34.26
CA SER A 382 3.44 2.52 34.31
C SER A 382 4.98 2.62 34.23
N HIS A 383 5.51 3.82 34.05
CA HIS A 383 6.94 4.08 34.14
C HIS A 383 7.21 5.07 35.28
N PRO A 384 7.92 4.63 36.33
CA PRO A 384 8.43 5.58 37.29
C PRO A 384 9.35 6.54 36.54
N THR A 385 9.02 7.83 36.62
CA THR A 385 9.99 8.89 36.28
C THR A 385 11.29 8.51 37.00
N PRO A 386 12.44 8.36 36.32
CA PRO A 386 13.67 8.03 37.01
C PRO A 386 13.79 9.00 38.17
N ALA A 387 13.96 8.45 39.39
CA ALA A 387 14.01 9.20 40.61
C ALA A 387 14.96 10.39 40.40
N ARG A 388 14.43 11.58 40.62
CA ARG A 388 15.13 12.85 40.45
C ARG A 388 16.36 12.83 41.36
N VAL A 389 17.50 12.36 40.84
CA VAL A 389 18.77 12.62 41.48
C VAL A 389 19.00 14.13 41.30
N GLN A 390 18.71 14.87 42.36
CA GLN A 390 19.06 16.29 42.44
C GLN A 390 20.58 16.42 42.44
N THR A 391 21.18 16.38 41.26
CA THR A 391 22.51 16.93 41.03
C THR A 391 22.35 17.97 39.92
N GLY A 392 22.35 19.23 40.38
CA GLY A 392 22.09 20.40 39.55
C GLY A 392 23.05 20.57 38.39
N ILE A 393 22.65 20.07 37.23
CA ILE A 393 23.00 20.61 35.89
C ILE A 393 21.88 20.10 34.99
N HIS A 394 20.85 20.90 34.73
CA HIS A 394 19.90 20.64 33.66
C HIS A 394 20.67 20.68 32.34
N LYS A 395 20.91 19.50 31.73
CA LYS A 395 21.20 19.42 30.30
C LYS A 395 19.87 19.61 29.57
N PRO A 396 19.74 20.52 28.59
CA PRO A 396 18.49 20.85 27.92
C PRO A 396 17.93 19.74 27.02
N ASN A 397 18.47 18.51 27.03
CA ASN A 397 18.25 17.48 26.02
C ASN A 397 17.55 16.20 26.51
N ASP A 398 16.87 16.20 27.65
CA ASP A 398 16.18 14.99 28.17
C ASP A 398 14.68 15.03 28.02
N THR A 399 14.15 15.64 26.92
CA THR A 399 12.73 15.61 26.63
C THR A 399 12.35 14.22 26.13
N THR A 400 11.39 13.58 26.79
CA THR A 400 10.83 12.29 26.37
C THR A 400 9.44 12.47 25.78
N ILE A 401 8.99 11.49 24.98
CA ILE A 401 7.65 11.50 24.41
C ILE A 401 6.57 11.61 25.49
N ASN A 402 6.77 10.93 26.63
CA ASN A 402 5.84 10.98 27.76
C ASN A 402 5.62 12.40 28.31
N SER A 403 6.62 13.26 28.27
CA SER A 403 6.49 14.65 28.71
C SER A 403 5.61 15.52 27.81
N LEU A 404 5.36 15.08 26.57
CA LEU A 404 4.53 15.80 25.60
C LEU A 404 3.06 15.39 25.65
N ILE A 405 2.72 14.23 26.22
CA ILE A 405 1.40 13.64 26.10
C ILE A 405 0.55 13.99 27.32
N LYS A 406 -0.62 14.55 27.06
CA LYS A 406 -1.70 14.68 28.03
C LYS A 406 -2.61 13.47 27.95
N SER A 407 -3.19 13.06 29.09
CA SER A 407 -4.18 11.98 29.12
C SER A 407 -5.33 12.21 28.12
N GLY A 408 -5.67 11.19 27.36
CA GLY A 408 -6.65 11.28 26.30
C GLY A 408 -6.12 11.73 24.93
N ASN A 409 -4.86 12.19 24.85
CA ASN A 409 -4.24 12.53 23.56
C ASN A 409 -3.87 11.27 22.77
N ARG A 410 -3.72 11.44 21.48
CA ARG A 410 -3.22 10.43 20.54
C ARG A 410 -1.77 10.72 20.18
N ILE A 411 -1.07 9.68 19.80
CA ILE A 411 0.27 9.80 19.24
C ILE A 411 0.17 9.56 17.73
N THR A 412 0.62 10.51 16.95
CA THR A 412 0.87 10.33 15.53
C THR A 412 2.35 10.00 15.36
N PHE A 413 2.64 8.93 14.64
CA PHE A 413 3.99 8.51 14.30
C PHE A 413 4.13 8.47 12.79
N CYS A 414 5.25 8.97 12.28
CA CYS A 414 5.57 8.84 10.87
C CYS A 414 7.02 8.37 10.67
N THR A 415 7.25 7.76 9.52
CA THR A 415 8.54 7.18 9.19
C THR A 415 8.85 7.29 7.70
N GLY A 416 10.13 7.32 7.38
CA GLY A 416 10.66 7.33 6.03
C GLY A 416 12.07 6.75 5.98
N THR A 417 12.70 6.84 4.81
CA THR A 417 14.03 6.25 4.59
C THR A 417 15.14 6.93 5.37
N ASN A 418 14.94 8.18 5.82
CA ASN A 418 15.94 8.98 6.56
C ASN A 418 15.61 9.21 8.03
N GLY A 419 14.50 8.67 8.56
CA GLY A 419 14.16 8.82 9.98
C GLY A 419 12.68 8.64 10.29
N SER A 420 12.34 8.92 11.55
CA SER A 420 10.99 8.89 12.09
C SER A 420 10.75 10.08 12.99
N ASP A 421 9.50 10.54 13.01
CA ASP A 421 9.06 11.64 13.87
C ASP A 421 7.76 11.28 14.57
N ILE A 422 7.47 12.04 15.62
CA ILE A 422 6.30 11.85 16.46
C ILE A 422 5.63 13.21 16.74
N SER A 423 4.31 13.17 16.85
CA SER A 423 3.47 14.30 17.22
C SER A 423 2.44 13.88 18.27
N SER A 424 2.20 14.74 19.27
CA SER A 424 1.16 14.56 20.29
C SER A 424 -0.02 15.53 20.16
N ASP A 425 -0.02 16.34 19.11
CA ASP A 425 -0.99 17.41 18.84
C ASP A 425 -1.60 17.33 17.43
N ASN A 426 -1.78 16.11 16.92
CA ASN A 426 -2.38 15.80 15.62
C ASN A 426 -1.59 16.38 14.43
N GLY A 427 -0.27 16.31 14.47
CA GLY A 427 0.60 16.72 13.37
C GLY A 427 0.87 18.21 13.26
N VAL A 428 0.53 18.99 14.29
CA VAL A 428 0.85 20.43 14.36
C VAL A 428 2.34 20.62 14.65
N THR A 429 2.85 19.87 15.62
CA THR A 429 4.27 19.91 16.01
C THR A 429 4.86 18.51 15.90
N TRP A 430 6.04 18.43 15.32
CA TRP A 430 6.76 17.17 15.13
C TRP A 430 8.10 17.20 15.85
N TYR A 431 8.47 16.07 16.42
CA TYR A 431 9.72 15.82 17.10
C TYR A 431 10.43 14.63 16.48
N SER A 432 11.67 14.82 16.08
CA SER A 432 12.47 13.73 15.51
C SER A 432 12.92 12.74 16.59
N ILE A 433 12.80 11.46 16.27
CA ILE A 433 13.22 10.38 17.14
C ILE A 433 14.60 9.90 16.72
N PRO A 434 15.65 10.13 17.53
CA PRO A 434 16.97 9.64 17.23
C PRO A 434 17.04 8.11 17.38
N LYS A 435 17.99 7.49 16.69
CA LYS A 435 18.35 6.08 16.94
C LYS A 435 18.80 5.95 18.40
N GLN A 436 18.25 4.99 19.10
CA GLN A 436 18.51 4.82 20.53
C GLN A 436 18.20 3.40 21.01
N THR A 437 18.84 2.99 22.11
CA THR A 437 18.44 1.79 22.86
C THR A 437 17.25 2.11 23.74
N LEU A 438 16.21 1.28 23.68
CA LEU A 438 14.98 1.41 24.45
C LEU A 438 15.15 0.82 25.86
N THR A 439 14.19 1.10 26.75
CA THR A 439 14.18 0.55 28.12
C THR A 439 14.10 -0.99 28.14
N SER A 440 13.46 -1.58 27.13
CA SER A 440 13.43 -3.04 26.92
C SER A 440 14.75 -3.64 26.42
N GLY A 441 15.76 -2.83 26.11
CA GLY A 441 17.01 -3.27 25.48
C GLY A 441 16.95 -3.36 23.94
N LEU A 442 15.79 -3.15 23.32
CA LEU A 442 15.67 -3.08 21.86
C LEU A 442 16.36 -1.82 21.34
N TYR A 443 17.02 -1.93 20.17
CA TYR A 443 17.59 -0.77 19.49
C TYR A 443 16.62 -0.23 18.45
N PHE A 444 16.25 1.06 18.54
CA PHE A 444 15.40 1.73 17.57
C PHE A 444 16.21 2.16 16.35
N GLU A 445 15.89 1.59 15.20
CA GLU A 445 16.59 1.78 13.92
C GLU A 445 16.28 3.12 13.22
N GLY A 446 15.13 3.69 13.49
CA GLY A 446 14.72 5.02 13.03
C GLY A 446 14.17 5.13 11.61
N SER A 447 14.46 4.21 10.71
CA SER A 447 14.11 4.36 9.28
C SER A 447 13.32 3.17 8.77
N PHE A 448 12.05 3.39 8.38
CA PHE A 448 11.13 2.38 7.88
C PHE A 448 10.31 2.92 6.69
N ASN A 449 9.55 2.06 6.01
CA ASN A 449 8.69 2.43 4.90
C ASN A 449 7.24 2.63 5.34
N ALA A 450 6.73 1.77 6.23
CA ALA A 450 5.36 1.81 6.72
C ALA A 450 5.30 1.58 8.22
N CYS A 451 4.24 2.10 8.85
CA CYS A 451 3.97 1.95 10.27
C CYS A 451 2.46 1.79 10.53
N ALA A 452 2.12 1.09 11.62
CA ALA A 452 0.75 0.93 12.09
C ALA A 452 0.73 0.67 13.60
N TYR A 453 -0.34 1.09 14.27
CA TYR A 453 -0.56 0.78 15.68
C TYR A 453 -1.47 -0.43 15.86
N SER A 454 -1.13 -1.29 16.81
CA SER A 454 -2.09 -2.16 17.50
C SER A 454 -2.50 -1.53 18.83
N SER A 455 -3.19 -2.26 19.70
CA SER A 455 -3.63 -1.69 20.99
C SER A 455 -2.47 -1.37 21.93
N LYS A 456 -1.37 -2.12 21.86
CA LYS A 456 -0.24 -2.03 22.80
C LYS A 456 1.11 -1.75 22.13
N HIS A 457 1.17 -1.79 20.79
CA HIS A 457 2.45 -1.73 20.08
C HIS A 457 2.37 -0.85 18.83
N LEU A 458 3.51 -0.24 18.52
CA LEU A 458 3.83 0.33 17.22
C LEU A 458 4.57 -0.72 16.39
N TRP A 459 4.08 -0.99 15.18
CA TRP A 459 4.67 -1.90 14.21
C TRP A 459 5.26 -1.12 13.05
N MET A 460 6.41 -1.52 12.57
CA MET A 460 7.11 -0.84 11.49
C MET A 460 7.80 -1.85 10.60
N VAL A 461 7.76 -1.61 9.28
CA VAL A 461 8.43 -2.42 8.27
C VAL A 461 9.25 -1.54 7.33
N GLY A 462 10.31 -2.08 6.75
CA GLY A 462 11.21 -1.28 5.96
C GLY A 462 12.05 -2.06 4.95
N ASN A 463 13.07 -1.38 4.44
CA ASN A 463 13.99 -1.92 3.47
C ASN A 463 14.83 -3.06 4.05
N SER A 464 15.26 -3.97 3.17
CA SER A 464 16.18 -5.08 3.53
C SER A 464 15.65 -5.98 4.64
N GLY A 465 14.36 -6.28 4.61
CA GLY A 465 13.71 -7.18 5.58
C GLY A 465 13.51 -6.57 6.97
N LYS A 466 13.71 -5.27 7.13
CA LYS A 466 13.53 -4.61 8.43
C LYS A 466 12.11 -4.76 8.95
N PHE A 467 12.02 -5.12 10.21
CA PHE A 467 10.81 -5.14 11.00
C PHE A 467 11.12 -4.73 12.44
N GLN A 468 10.29 -3.89 13.02
CA GLN A 468 10.29 -3.62 14.45
C GLN A 468 8.88 -3.57 14.99
N ARG A 469 8.72 -4.04 16.21
CA ARG A 469 7.52 -3.95 17.02
C ARG A 469 7.91 -3.41 18.39
N ILE A 470 7.40 -2.24 18.73
CA ILE A 470 7.77 -1.51 19.94
C ILE A 470 6.55 -1.39 20.84
N PRO A 471 6.62 -1.81 22.12
CA PRO A 471 5.59 -1.51 23.08
C PRO A 471 5.34 0.00 23.20
N ILE A 472 4.09 0.41 23.33
CA ILE A 472 3.75 1.84 23.54
C ILE A 472 4.46 2.39 24.76
N SER A 473 4.63 1.57 25.81
CA SER A 473 5.41 1.92 26.99
C SER A 473 6.84 2.34 26.66
N ASP A 474 7.54 1.57 25.83
CA ASP A 474 8.90 1.90 25.39
C ASP A 474 8.91 3.15 24.49
N LEU A 475 7.92 3.26 23.58
CA LEU A 475 7.76 4.45 22.75
C LEU A 475 7.66 5.72 23.61
N LEU A 476 6.85 5.68 24.69
CA LEU A 476 6.67 6.81 25.60
C LEU A 476 7.97 7.24 26.30
N SER A 477 8.88 6.31 26.55
CA SER A 477 10.16 6.56 27.19
C SER A 477 11.26 7.09 26.24
N MET A 478 11.02 7.10 24.93
CA MET A 478 12.01 7.54 23.95
C MET A 478 12.35 9.02 24.13
N ARG A 479 13.63 9.32 23.96
CA ARG A 479 14.12 10.70 23.82
C ARG A 479 13.76 11.24 22.44
N ILE A 480 13.54 12.54 22.38
CA ILE A 480 13.20 13.28 21.16
C ILE A 480 14.09 14.51 21.02
N LYS A 481 14.18 15.02 19.80
CA LYS A 481 14.95 16.24 19.45
C LYS A 481 14.01 17.30 18.90
#